data_5b27c81b2d96bf9f0691817cf7f4a72a
#
_entry.id   5b27c81b2d96bf9f0691817cf7f4a72a
#
_cell.length_a   1.000
_cell.length_b   1.000
_cell.length_c   1.000
_cell.angle_alpha   90.00
_cell.angle_beta   90.00
_cell.angle_gamma   90.00
#
_symmetry.space_group_name_H-M   'P 1'
#
loop_
_entity.id
_entity.type
_entity.pdbx_description
1 polymer ?
#
loop_
_entity_poly.entity_id
_entity_poly.type
_entity_poly.pdbx_seq_one_letter_code
_entity_poly.pdbx_strand_id
1 'polypeptide(L)'
;NAPQRRTFNPIAMSLIAKIQAREILDSRGNPTVEVDVWTDTGHMGRAAVPSGASTGAHEAMELRDGDKKRYLGKGVRKAVENLNTTLNTELQGALVTEQAMIDKAMLALDGTANKGNLGANAILGVSLAVAKAAASEAGLPLYRYVGGVNASVLPVPLMNILNGGAHADNKVDVQAFMILPVGAKHFAEGLRMGTEVFHQLKAVLKKKGLSTNVGDEGGFAPDLPSNEEALKLVMQAIEAAGYKPGEDIVLALDCASTEFY
;
A
#
# COMPACT_ATOMS: atom_id res chain seq x y z
N ASN A 1 15.37 54.84 -15.40
CA ASN A 1 15.06 53.55 -14.79
C ASN A 1 15.15 52.46 -15.87
N ALA A 2 16.31 51.82 -15.97
CA ALA A 2 16.47 50.66 -16.82
C ALA A 2 15.73 49.47 -16.21
N PRO A 3 14.99 48.66 -16.99
CA PRO A 3 14.32 47.47 -16.46
C PRO A 3 15.37 46.48 -15.97
N GLN A 4 15.29 46.08 -14.70
CA GLN A 4 16.09 44.99 -14.15
C GLN A 4 15.80 43.72 -14.97
N ARG A 5 16.81 43.23 -15.70
CA ARG A 5 16.74 41.91 -16.33
C ARG A 5 16.58 40.89 -15.20
N ARG A 6 15.39 40.22 -15.18
CA ARG A 6 15.23 39.02 -14.37
C ARG A 6 16.21 37.97 -14.93
N THR A 7 17.28 37.73 -14.22
CA THR A 7 18.12 36.56 -14.49
C THR A 7 17.26 35.33 -14.19
N PHE A 8 16.88 34.63 -15.24
CA PHE A 8 16.37 33.25 -15.05
C PHE A 8 17.54 32.44 -14.50
N ASN A 9 17.51 32.11 -13.22
CA ASN A 9 18.38 31.07 -12.73
C ASN A 9 18.10 29.79 -13.59
N PRO A 10 19.13 29.12 -14.10
CA PRO A 10 18.93 27.83 -14.72
C PRO A 10 18.19 26.97 -13.70
N ILE A 11 17.15 26.23 -14.14
CA ILE A 11 16.45 25.26 -13.32
C ILE A 11 17.55 24.34 -12.75
N ALA A 12 17.82 24.47 -11.46
CA ALA A 12 18.75 23.57 -10.79
C ALA A 12 18.15 22.18 -10.89
N MET A 13 18.77 21.28 -11.68
CA MET A 13 18.33 19.90 -11.79
C MET A 13 18.67 19.24 -10.46
N SER A 14 17.63 18.86 -9.72
CA SER A 14 17.78 18.27 -8.41
C SER A 14 18.27 16.83 -8.51
N LEU A 15 19.40 16.57 -7.87
CA LEU A 15 20.07 15.27 -7.88
C LEU A 15 19.84 14.54 -6.54
N ILE A 16 19.80 13.21 -6.58
CA ILE A 16 19.82 12.40 -5.37
C ILE A 16 21.18 12.61 -4.69
N ALA A 17 21.17 13.21 -3.51
CA ALA A 17 22.37 13.44 -2.70
C ALA A 17 22.64 12.25 -1.76
N LYS A 18 21.59 11.65 -1.22
CA LYS A 18 21.72 10.56 -0.24
C LYS A 18 20.46 9.72 -0.17
N ILE A 19 20.65 8.40 0.00
CA ILE A 19 19.63 7.45 0.37
C ILE A 19 19.99 6.87 1.74
N GLN A 20 19.05 6.81 2.66
CA GLN A 20 19.24 6.19 3.96
C GLN A 20 17.99 5.42 4.36
N ALA A 21 18.20 4.20 4.84
CA ALA A 21 17.13 3.33 5.25
C ALA A 21 17.31 2.83 6.69
N ARG A 22 16.19 2.43 7.26
CA ARG A 22 16.12 1.81 8.58
C ARG A 22 15.05 0.72 8.61
N GLU A 23 15.20 -0.20 9.55
CA GLU A 23 14.18 -1.17 9.90
C GLU A 23 13.16 -0.50 10.81
N ILE A 24 11.86 -0.66 10.49
CA ILE A 24 10.73 -0.27 11.31
C ILE A 24 9.79 -1.47 11.49
N LEU A 25 8.71 -1.33 12.27
CA LEU A 25 7.68 -2.35 12.41
C LEU A 25 6.40 -1.94 11.70
N ASP A 26 5.75 -2.91 11.05
CA ASP A 26 4.41 -2.76 10.50
C ASP A 26 3.33 -2.88 11.58
N SER A 27 2.04 -2.74 11.21
CA SER A 27 0.90 -2.82 12.14
C SER A 27 0.71 -4.20 12.78
N ARG A 28 1.35 -5.25 12.23
CA ARG A 28 1.34 -6.62 12.76
C ARG A 28 2.58 -6.92 13.61
N GLY A 29 3.47 -5.94 13.81
CA GLY A 29 4.73 -6.10 14.53
C GLY A 29 5.82 -6.83 13.75
N ASN A 30 5.68 -7.00 12.43
CA ASN A 30 6.72 -7.55 11.57
C ASN A 30 7.68 -6.44 11.10
N PRO A 31 8.99 -6.72 11.02
CA PRO A 31 9.94 -5.77 10.46
C PRO A 31 9.63 -5.44 8.99
N THR A 32 9.75 -4.17 8.65
CA THR A 32 9.74 -3.67 7.28
C THR A 32 10.76 -2.54 7.13
N VAL A 33 10.88 -1.98 5.92
CA VAL A 33 11.88 -0.98 5.58
C VAL A 33 11.25 0.39 5.49
N GLU A 34 11.90 1.41 6.05
CA GLU A 34 11.62 2.82 5.77
C GLU A 34 12.84 3.46 5.11
N VAL A 35 12.61 4.22 4.03
CA VAL A 35 13.65 4.83 3.20
C VAL A 35 13.45 6.33 3.15
N ASP A 36 14.55 7.08 3.34
CA ASP A 36 14.65 8.50 3.10
C ASP A 36 15.54 8.76 1.88
N VAL A 37 15.08 9.61 0.97
CA VAL A 37 15.85 10.12 -0.16
C VAL A 37 15.97 11.63 -0.02
N TRP A 38 17.20 12.15 0.02
CA TRP A 38 17.49 13.58 0.04
C TRP A 38 18.04 14.02 -1.31
N THR A 39 17.64 15.21 -1.72
CA THR A 39 18.20 15.90 -2.89
C THR A 39 19.28 16.88 -2.48
N ASP A 40 20.15 17.26 -3.41
CA ASP A 40 21.20 18.28 -3.25
C ASP A 40 20.62 19.69 -3.03
N THR A 41 19.38 19.92 -3.42
CA THR A 41 18.62 21.16 -3.17
C THR A 41 17.96 21.20 -1.79
N GLY A 42 18.05 20.12 -0.99
CA GLY A 42 17.55 20.04 0.39
C GLY A 42 16.12 19.49 0.54
N HIS A 43 15.49 19.02 -0.53
CA HIS A 43 14.21 18.34 -0.44
C HIS A 43 14.37 16.89 0.01
N MET A 44 13.32 16.32 0.59
CA MET A 44 13.34 14.95 1.10
C MET A 44 12.02 14.24 0.84
N GLY A 45 12.11 12.97 0.46
CA GLY A 45 11.00 12.03 0.41
C GLY A 45 11.22 10.85 1.35
N ARG A 46 10.19 10.48 2.11
CA ARG A 46 10.20 9.32 3.03
C ARG A 46 9.12 8.33 2.64
N ALA A 47 9.47 7.06 2.60
CA ALA A 47 8.54 5.97 2.34
C ALA A 47 8.77 4.79 3.27
N ALA A 48 7.70 4.33 3.93
CA ALA A 48 7.65 3.04 4.58
C ALA A 48 7.10 2.02 3.58
N VAL A 49 7.73 0.86 3.49
CA VAL A 49 7.35 -0.19 2.53
C VAL A 49 6.21 -1.03 3.12
N PRO A 50 5.06 -1.14 2.44
CA PRO A 50 4.02 -2.07 2.87
C PRO A 50 4.47 -3.51 2.66
N SER A 51 4.13 -4.39 3.60
CA SER A 51 4.36 -5.83 3.52
C SER A 51 3.04 -6.56 3.43
N GLY A 52 2.88 -7.47 2.46
CA GLY A 52 1.66 -8.26 2.29
C GLY A 52 1.43 -9.23 3.46
N ALA A 53 0.17 -9.46 3.82
CA ALA A 53 -0.22 -10.49 4.78
C ALA A 53 -0.25 -11.86 4.11
N SER A 54 -0.73 -11.93 2.88
CA SER A 54 -0.66 -13.08 1.97
C SER A 54 0.07 -12.69 0.71
N THR A 55 0.73 -13.64 0.04
CA THR A 55 1.53 -13.39 -1.17
C THR A 55 1.18 -14.41 -2.24
N GLY A 56 1.05 -13.96 -3.50
CA GLY A 56 0.86 -14.83 -4.65
C GLY A 56 2.14 -15.58 -5.04
N ALA A 57 1.98 -16.72 -5.76
CA ALA A 57 3.11 -17.57 -6.17
C ALA A 57 4.14 -16.87 -7.06
N HIS A 58 3.74 -15.82 -7.76
CA HIS A 58 4.60 -15.05 -8.68
C HIS A 58 4.98 -13.67 -8.16
N GLU A 59 4.74 -13.40 -6.89
CA GLU A 59 5.05 -12.12 -6.28
C GLU A 59 6.57 -11.89 -6.18
N ALA A 60 6.99 -10.64 -6.31
CA ALA A 60 8.39 -10.27 -6.13
C ALA A 60 8.84 -10.52 -4.68
N MET A 61 10.10 -10.91 -4.51
CA MET A 61 10.63 -11.37 -3.23
C MET A 61 10.90 -10.22 -2.27
N GLU A 62 10.24 -10.21 -1.11
CA GLU A 62 10.71 -9.45 0.04
C GLU A 62 11.99 -10.08 0.60
N LEU A 63 13.09 -9.32 0.62
CA LEU A 63 14.34 -9.81 1.18
C LEU A 63 14.26 -9.82 2.71
N ARG A 64 14.28 -11.03 3.29
CA ARG A 64 14.28 -11.29 4.72
C ARG A 64 15.62 -11.87 5.16
N ASP A 65 16.03 -11.61 6.42
CA ASP A 65 17.32 -12.04 6.94
C ASP A 65 17.44 -13.55 7.12
N GLY A 66 16.31 -14.21 7.46
CA GLY A 66 16.25 -15.66 7.71
C GLY A 66 16.81 -16.07 9.10
N ASP A 67 17.34 -15.15 9.88
CA ASP A 67 17.86 -15.41 11.22
C ASP A 67 16.71 -15.66 12.21
N LYS A 68 16.48 -16.92 12.55
CA LYS A 68 15.40 -17.34 13.48
C LYS A 68 15.52 -16.76 14.88
N LYS A 69 16.69 -16.31 15.29
CA LYS A 69 16.91 -15.67 16.61
C LYS A 69 16.44 -14.24 16.66
N ARG A 70 16.17 -13.63 15.49
CA ARG A 70 15.73 -12.25 15.37
C ARG A 70 14.45 -12.16 14.56
N TYR A 71 13.36 -11.66 15.18
CA TYR A 71 12.03 -11.56 14.57
C TYR A 71 11.59 -12.85 13.86
N LEU A 72 11.96 -14.02 14.41
CA LEU A 72 11.61 -15.34 13.85
C LEU A 72 12.04 -15.54 12.38
N GLY A 73 13.10 -14.85 11.96
CA GLY A 73 13.61 -14.87 10.59
C GLY A 73 13.09 -13.76 9.69
N LYS A 74 12.15 -12.93 10.16
CA LYS A 74 11.50 -11.88 9.36
C LYS A 74 12.26 -10.54 9.37
N GLY A 75 13.45 -10.43 9.98
CA GLY A 75 14.28 -9.22 9.95
C GLY A 75 14.56 -8.75 8.52
N VAL A 76 14.89 -7.47 8.34
CA VAL A 76 15.14 -6.85 7.02
C VAL A 76 16.49 -6.11 6.96
N ARG A 77 17.44 -6.48 7.82
CA ARG A 77 18.76 -5.83 7.85
C ARG A 77 19.52 -5.95 6.54
N LYS A 78 19.42 -7.08 5.82
CA LYS A 78 20.05 -7.28 4.50
C LYS A 78 19.50 -6.27 3.49
N ALA A 79 18.19 -6.07 3.44
CA ALA A 79 17.56 -5.08 2.60
C ALA A 79 18.01 -3.65 2.97
N VAL A 80 18.07 -3.34 4.27
CA VAL A 80 18.58 -2.06 4.78
C VAL A 80 20.04 -1.85 4.42
N GLU A 81 20.88 -2.88 4.48
CA GLU A 81 22.26 -2.81 4.05
C GLU A 81 22.40 -2.53 2.54
N ASN A 82 21.64 -3.23 1.70
CA ASN A 82 21.59 -2.98 0.25
C ASN A 82 21.21 -1.53 -0.06
N LEU A 83 20.26 -0.96 0.71
CA LEU A 83 19.81 0.41 0.58
C LEU A 83 20.90 1.42 0.97
N ASN A 84 21.55 1.21 2.10
CA ASN A 84 22.51 2.16 2.66
C ASN A 84 23.88 2.09 1.96
N THR A 85 24.17 1.02 1.24
CA THR A 85 25.43 0.80 0.51
C THR A 85 25.19 0.85 -0.99
N THR A 86 24.76 -0.25 -1.59
CA THR A 86 24.67 -0.43 -3.05
C THR A 86 23.74 0.62 -3.69
N LEU A 87 22.49 0.70 -3.26
CA LEU A 87 21.52 1.62 -3.87
C LEU A 87 21.87 3.09 -3.62
N ASN A 88 22.38 3.41 -2.43
CA ASN A 88 22.83 4.77 -2.14
C ASN A 88 24.01 5.17 -3.03
N THR A 89 24.96 4.28 -3.30
CA THR A 89 26.14 4.57 -4.14
C THR A 89 25.75 4.71 -5.61
N GLU A 90 24.97 3.77 -6.13
CA GLU A 90 24.65 3.68 -7.56
C GLU A 90 23.66 4.76 -8.03
N LEU A 91 22.78 5.23 -7.13
CA LEU A 91 21.76 6.23 -7.48
C LEU A 91 22.17 7.66 -7.11
N GLN A 92 23.26 7.85 -6.39
CA GLN A 92 23.77 9.19 -6.08
C GLN A 92 24.11 9.95 -7.36
N GLY A 93 23.63 11.19 -7.48
CA GLY A 93 23.79 12.02 -8.68
C GLY A 93 22.76 11.76 -9.77
N ALA A 94 21.85 10.80 -9.60
CA ALA A 94 20.72 10.64 -10.52
C ALA A 94 19.71 11.81 -10.35
N LEU A 95 19.10 12.22 -11.47
CA LEU A 95 18.02 13.22 -11.46
C LEU A 95 16.79 12.65 -10.73
N VAL A 96 16.38 13.31 -9.65
CA VAL A 96 15.27 12.83 -8.81
C VAL A 96 13.93 12.74 -9.56
N THR A 97 13.75 13.52 -10.63
CA THR A 97 12.54 13.53 -11.47
C THR A 97 12.48 12.42 -12.52
N GLU A 98 13.59 11.72 -12.75
CA GLU A 98 13.69 10.67 -13.75
C GLU A 98 13.29 9.29 -13.19
N GLN A 99 12.07 9.21 -12.63
CA GLN A 99 11.52 8.02 -11.98
C GLN A 99 11.74 6.73 -12.76
N ALA A 100 11.36 6.72 -14.03
CA ALA A 100 11.46 5.53 -14.86
C ALA A 100 12.91 5.07 -15.09
N MET A 101 13.86 6.00 -15.14
CA MET A 101 15.29 5.68 -15.27
C MET A 101 15.85 5.11 -13.98
N ILE A 102 15.47 5.69 -12.84
CA ILE A 102 15.86 5.20 -11.51
C ILE A 102 15.32 3.79 -11.28
N ASP A 103 14.04 3.55 -11.55
CA ASP A 103 13.43 2.24 -11.40
C ASP A 103 14.10 1.18 -12.31
N LYS A 104 14.39 1.53 -13.57
CA LYS A 104 15.11 0.64 -14.50
C LYS A 104 16.55 0.35 -14.03
N ALA A 105 17.24 1.36 -13.49
CA ALA A 105 18.58 1.18 -12.95
C ALA A 105 18.58 0.20 -11.77
N MET A 106 17.64 0.31 -10.84
CA MET A 106 17.49 -0.63 -9.73
C MET A 106 17.16 -2.05 -10.19
N LEU A 107 16.27 -2.20 -11.18
CA LEU A 107 15.94 -3.51 -11.75
C LEU A 107 17.12 -4.16 -12.47
N ALA A 108 17.90 -3.38 -13.20
CA ALA A 108 19.13 -3.85 -13.88
C ALA A 108 20.20 -4.25 -12.85
N LEU A 109 20.33 -3.51 -11.76
CA LEU A 109 21.25 -3.78 -10.67
C LEU A 109 20.90 -5.06 -9.90
N ASP A 110 19.61 -5.30 -9.67
CA ASP A 110 19.14 -6.57 -9.10
C ASP A 110 19.38 -7.75 -10.02
N GLY A 111 19.08 -7.62 -11.31
CA GLY A 111 19.33 -8.60 -12.36
C GLY A 111 18.48 -9.87 -12.28
N THR A 112 17.54 -9.99 -11.33
CA THR A 112 16.67 -11.18 -11.19
C THR A 112 15.23 -10.84 -11.56
N ALA A 113 14.47 -11.84 -12.05
CA ALA A 113 13.08 -11.66 -12.43
C ALA A 113 12.18 -11.29 -11.23
N ASN A 114 12.49 -11.83 -10.04
CA ASN A 114 11.71 -11.66 -8.82
C ASN A 114 12.30 -10.66 -7.80
N LYS A 115 13.32 -9.89 -8.19
CA LYS A 115 14.03 -8.92 -7.34
C LYS A 115 14.68 -9.56 -6.09
N GLY A 116 15.24 -10.77 -6.28
CA GLY A 116 15.75 -11.60 -5.17
C GLY A 116 17.09 -11.16 -4.61
N ASN A 117 17.90 -10.38 -5.34
CA ASN A 117 19.22 -9.94 -4.90
C ASN A 117 19.17 -8.72 -3.99
N LEU A 118 18.50 -7.65 -4.43
CA LEU A 118 18.34 -6.43 -3.63
C LEU A 118 17.15 -6.51 -2.68
N GLY A 119 16.11 -7.20 -3.09
CA GLY A 119 14.82 -7.28 -2.43
C GLY A 119 13.79 -6.31 -3.01
N ALA A 120 12.57 -6.81 -3.27
CA ALA A 120 11.47 -5.98 -3.73
C ALA A 120 11.14 -4.86 -2.72
N ASN A 121 11.26 -5.12 -1.42
CA ASN A 121 11.10 -4.13 -0.36
C ASN A 121 12.15 -3.01 -0.45
N ALA A 122 13.41 -3.30 -0.75
CA ALA A 122 14.42 -2.28 -0.93
C ALA A 122 14.14 -1.42 -2.19
N ILE A 123 13.86 -2.06 -3.33
CA ILE A 123 13.58 -1.37 -4.60
C ILE A 123 12.33 -0.49 -4.48
N LEU A 124 11.24 -1.02 -3.92
CA LEU A 124 9.99 -0.25 -3.73
C LEU A 124 10.20 0.93 -2.78
N GLY A 125 10.97 0.74 -1.71
CA GLY A 125 11.27 1.80 -0.75
C GLY A 125 11.93 3.01 -1.40
N VAL A 126 12.95 2.78 -2.24
CA VAL A 126 13.60 3.86 -3.00
C VAL A 126 12.64 4.48 -4.00
N SER A 127 11.94 3.67 -4.80
CA SER A 127 11.01 4.17 -5.83
C SER A 127 9.96 5.11 -5.25
N LEU A 128 9.33 4.73 -4.15
CA LEU A 128 8.34 5.56 -3.45
C LEU A 128 8.95 6.83 -2.83
N ALA A 129 10.14 6.71 -2.24
CA ALA A 129 10.82 7.86 -1.61
C ALA A 129 11.30 8.87 -2.66
N VAL A 130 11.80 8.41 -3.81
CA VAL A 130 12.17 9.25 -4.96
C VAL A 130 10.95 10.02 -5.47
N ALA A 131 9.82 9.36 -5.70
CA ALA A 131 8.60 10.03 -6.15
C ALA A 131 8.15 11.14 -5.18
N LYS A 132 8.27 10.89 -3.88
CA LYS A 132 7.94 11.90 -2.84
C LYS A 132 8.95 13.05 -2.80
N ALA A 133 10.25 12.76 -2.95
CA ALA A 133 11.29 13.79 -3.01
C ALA A 133 11.09 14.68 -4.25
N ALA A 134 10.83 14.07 -5.42
CA ALA A 134 10.56 14.78 -6.66
C ALA A 134 9.29 15.64 -6.59
N ALA A 135 8.23 15.14 -5.95
CA ALA A 135 7.02 15.92 -5.70
C ALA A 135 7.28 17.13 -4.80
N SER A 136 8.08 16.96 -3.74
CA SER A 136 8.54 18.04 -2.86
C SER A 136 9.35 19.08 -3.62
N GLU A 137 10.28 18.65 -4.46
CA GLU A 137 11.09 19.50 -5.33
C GLU A 137 10.24 20.34 -6.28
N ALA A 138 9.21 19.69 -6.87
CA ALA A 138 8.27 20.36 -7.78
C ALA A 138 7.27 21.29 -7.05
N GLY A 139 7.27 21.31 -5.71
CA GLY A 139 6.29 22.06 -4.90
C GLY A 139 4.87 21.53 -5.05
N LEU A 140 4.70 20.23 -5.39
CA LEU A 140 3.42 19.59 -5.65
C LEU A 140 3.11 18.53 -4.60
N PRO A 141 1.83 18.34 -4.22
CA PRO A 141 1.43 17.13 -3.50
C PRO A 141 1.62 15.89 -4.39
N LEU A 142 1.96 14.75 -3.78
CA LEU A 142 2.30 13.52 -4.51
C LEU A 142 1.24 13.10 -5.53
N TYR A 143 -0.06 13.19 -5.16
CA TYR A 143 -1.15 12.81 -6.08
C TYR A 143 -1.15 13.64 -7.37
N ARG A 144 -0.79 14.92 -7.29
CA ARG A 144 -0.72 15.80 -8.46
C ARG A 144 0.57 15.58 -9.25
N TYR A 145 1.67 15.31 -8.57
CA TYR A 145 2.95 14.98 -9.22
C TYR A 145 2.81 13.70 -10.08
N VAL A 146 2.22 12.65 -9.52
CA VAL A 146 2.01 11.37 -10.22
C VAL A 146 0.85 11.42 -11.21
N GLY A 147 -0.26 12.04 -10.84
CA GLY A 147 -1.51 12.04 -11.64
C GLY A 147 -1.61 13.18 -12.67
N GLY A 148 -0.72 14.16 -12.62
CA GLY A 148 -0.72 15.31 -13.53
C GLY A 148 -1.75 16.37 -13.17
N VAL A 149 -1.92 17.34 -14.09
CA VAL A 149 -2.74 18.56 -13.87
C VAL A 149 -4.22 18.30 -13.61
N ASN A 150 -4.73 17.19 -14.12
CA ASN A 150 -6.15 16.81 -14.01
C ASN A 150 -6.44 15.86 -12.83
N ALA A 151 -5.45 15.53 -12.01
CA ALA A 151 -5.66 14.68 -10.85
C ALA A 151 -6.50 15.39 -9.79
N SER A 152 -7.82 15.26 -9.86
CA SER A 152 -8.79 15.94 -8.98
C SER A 152 -9.91 15.05 -8.47
N VAL A 153 -9.98 13.79 -8.93
CA VAL A 153 -11.04 12.84 -8.58
C VAL A 153 -10.51 11.83 -7.57
N LEU A 154 -11.15 11.76 -6.40
CA LEU A 154 -10.90 10.69 -5.45
C LEU A 154 -11.60 9.41 -5.92
N PRO A 155 -10.95 8.24 -5.79
CA PRO A 155 -11.60 6.97 -6.10
C PRO A 155 -12.72 6.67 -5.10
N VAL A 156 -13.70 5.87 -5.51
CA VAL A 156 -14.63 5.24 -4.58
C VAL A 156 -13.83 4.34 -3.64
N PRO A 157 -13.97 4.46 -2.30
CA PRO A 157 -13.22 3.63 -1.39
C PRO A 157 -13.64 2.17 -1.49
N LEU A 158 -12.64 1.28 -1.58
CA LEU A 158 -12.79 -0.17 -1.52
C LEU A 158 -12.57 -0.60 -0.07
N MET A 159 -13.64 -1.01 0.62
CA MET A 159 -13.58 -1.26 2.07
C MET A 159 -13.75 -2.74 2.38
N ASN A 160 -12.71 -3.36 2.95
CA ASN A 160 -12.78 -4.73 3.44
C ASN A 160 -13.57 -4.78 4.76
N ILE A 161 -14.64 -5.57 4.82
CA ILE A 161 -15.50 -5.67 6.00
C ILE A 161 -15.70 -7.09 6.52
N LEU A 162 -15.35 -8.12 5.73
CA LEU A 162 -15.37 -9.52 6.15
C LEU A 162 -14.21 -10.28 5.50
N ASN A 163 -13.53 -11.10 6.28
CA ASN A 163 -12.36 -11.87 5.87
C ASN A 163 -12.57 -13.37 5.94
N GLY A 164 -11.89 -14.07 5.02
CA GLY A 164 -11.68 -15.51 4.99
C GLY A 164 -10.29 -15.85 4.48
N GLY A 165 -10.09 -17.02 3.92
CA GLY A 165 -8.82 -17.47 3.36
C GLY A 165 -7.66 -17.34 4.33
N ALA A 166 -6.52 -16.90 3.86
CA ALA A 166 -5.30 -16.70 4.68
C ALA A 166 -5.44 -15.62 5.75
N HIS A 167 -6.46 -14.73 5.68
CA HIS A 167 -6.65 -13.61 6.61
C HIS A 167 -7.55 -13.92 7.79
N ALA A 168 -8.12 -15.13 7.88
CA ALA A 168 -9.02 -15.55 8.94
C ALA A 168 -8.93 -17.06 9.20
N ASP A 169 -8.99 -17.45 10.46
CA ASP A 169 -9.09 -18.87 10.85
C ASP A 169 -10.57 -19.29 10.82
N ASN A 170 -11.10 -19.53 9.62
CA ASN A 170 -12.49 -19.96 9.37
C ASN A 170 -12.59 -20.81 8.10
N LYS A 171 -13.82 -21.21 7.72
CA LYS A 171 -14.10 -22.07 6.55
C LYS A 171 -14.44 -21.29 5.27
N VAL A 172 -14.23 -20.00 5.26
CA VAL A 172 -14.51 -19.14 4.10
C VAL A 172 -13.24 -19.04 3.24
N ASP A 173 -13.30 -19.47 1.98
CA ASP A 173 -12.11 -19.53 1.10
C ASP A 173 -11.71 -18.17 0.54
N VAL A 174 -12.70 -17.32 0.22
CA VAL A 174 -12.46 -15.98 -0.34
C VAL A 174 -11.84 -15.08 0.74
N GLN A 175 -10.68 -14.47 0.40
CA GLN A 175 -9.83 -13.74 1.34
C GLN A 175 -10.49 -12.48 1.88
N ALA A 176 -11.13 -11.68 1.01
CA ALA A 176 -11.78 -10.45 1.43
C ALA A 176 -13.11 -10.21 0.72
N PHE A 177 -14.11 -9.83 1.51
CA PHE A 177 -15.41 -9.34 1.04
C PHE A 177 -15.47 -7.84 1.29
N MET A 178 -15.59 -7.09 0.21
CA MET A 178 -15.46 -5.63 0.24
C MET A 178 -16.75 -4.97 -0.20
N ILE A 179 -16.96 -3.74 0.26
CA ILE A 179 -18.04 -2.86 -0.15
C ILE A 179 -17.49 -1.59 -0.80
N LEU A 180 -18.21 -1.10 -1.81
CA LEU A 180 -17.92 0.16 -2.49
C LEU A 180 -19.17 1.02 -2.49
N PRO A 181 -19.17 2.17 -1.80
CA PRO A 181 -20.32 3.08 -1.72
C PRO A 181 -20.42 3.94 -2.99
N VAL A 182 -20.80 3.34 -4.11
CA VAL A 182 -20.86 3.97 -5.44
C VAL A 182 -21.94 5.04 -5.56
N GLY A 183 -23.00 4.98 -4.71
CA GLY A 183 -24.06 5.98 -4.66
C GLY A 183 -23.68 7.26 -3.91
N ALA A 184 -22.50 7.31 -3.26
CA ALA A 184 -22.04 8.48 -2.53
C ALA A 184 -21.66 9.63 -3.48
N LYS A 185 -22.05 10.85 -3.14
CA LYS A 185 -21.74 12.05 -3.94
C LYS A 185 -20.33 12.57 -3.72
N HIS A 186 -19.70 12.24 -2.61
CA HIS A 186 -18.33 12.63 -2.26
C HIS A 186 -17.72 11.64 -1.27
N PHE A 187 -16.39 11.66 -1.16
CA PHE A 187 -15.62 10.69 -0.38
C PHE A 187 -16.04 10.58 1.09
N ALA A 188 -16.30 11.70 1.76
CA ALA A 188 -16.71 11.71 3.16
C ALA A 188 -18.06 10.99 3.38
N GLU A 189 -19.01 11.13 2.45
CA GLU A 189 -20.27 10.38 2.47
C GLU A 189 -20.02 8.89 2.24
N GLY A 190 -19.17 8.53 1.28
CA GLY A 190 -18.80 7.14 1.04
C GLY A 190 -18.17 6.48 2.27
N LEU A 191 -17.27 7.18 2.95
CA LEU A 191 -16.67 6.71 4.20
C LEU A 191 -17.73 6.49 5.30
N ARG A 192 -18.66 7.42 5.46
CA ARG A 192 -19.78 7.30 6.40
C ARG A 192 -20.64 6.07 6.09
N MET A 193 -21.07 5.91 4.82
CA MET A 193 -21.87 4.77 4.38
C MET A 193 -21.18 3.43 4.70
N GLY A 194 -19.89 3.31 4.36
CA GLY A 194 -19.11 2.11 4.66
C GLY A 194 -19.00 1.80 6.15
N THR A 195 -18.81 2.84 6.98
CA THR A 195 -18.76 2.70 8.44
C THR A 195 -20.09 2.24 9.02
N GLU A 196 -21.19 2.79 8.55
CA GLU A 196 -22.53 2.41 8.96
C GLU A 196 -22.84 0.94 8.62
N VAL A 197 -22.48 0.50 7.40
CA VAL A 197 -22.61 -0.92 7.01
C VAL A 197 -21.73 -1.83 7.88
N PHE A 198 -20.50 -1.43 8.16
CA PHE A 198 -19.59 -2.20 9.02
C PHE A 198 -20.20 -2.41 10.42
N HIS A 199 -20.79 -1.38 11.00
CA HIS A 199 -21.46 -1.49 12.32
C HIS A 199 -22.73 -2.32 12.26
N GLN A 200 -23.50 -2.24 11.18
CA GLN A 200 -24.66 -3.12 10.97
C GLN A 200 -24.25 -4.57 10.79
N LEU A 201 -23.17 -4.84 10.04
CA LEU A 201 -22.63 -6.19 9.94
C LEU A 201 -22.26 -6.77 11.31
N LYS A 202 -21.60 -5.96 12.16
CA LYS A 202 -21.33 -6.35 13.56
C LYS A 202 -22.59 -6.72 14.32
N ALA A 203 -23.67 -5.95 14.17
CA ALA A 203 -24.94 -6.21 14.83
C ALA A 203 -25.61 -7.51 14.30
N VAL A 204 -25.59 -7.72 12.98
CA VAL A 204 -26.11 -8.93 12.32
C VAL A 204 -25.37 -10.17 12.81
N LEU A 205 -24.03 -10.14 12.83
CA LEU A 205 -23.19 -11.24 13.32
C LEU A 205 -23.50 -11.56 14.79
N LYS A 206 -23.54 -10.57 15.66
CA LYS A 206 -23.91 -10.74 17.08
C LYS A 206 -25.27 -11.36 17.27
N LYS A 207 -26.29 -10.92 16.53
CA LYS A 207 -27.65 -11.47 16.58
C LYS A 207 -27.70 -12.96 16.20
N LYS A 208 -26.80 -13.38 15.30
CA LYS A 208 -26.66 -14.78 14.89
C LYS A 208 -25.73 -15.60 15.81
N GLY A 209 -25.16 -15.00 16.85
CA GLY A 209 -24.21 -15.65 17.76
C GLY A 209 -22.83 -15.91 17.15
N LEU A 210 -22.48 -15.20 16.06
CA LEU A 210 -21.24 -15.35 15.33
C LEU A 210 -20.15 -14.41 15.90
N SER A 211 -18.87 -14.79 15.70
CA SER A 211 -17.72 -13.98 16.11
C SER A 211 -17.71 -12.61 15.43
N THR A 212 -17.35 -11.59 16.18
CA THR A 212 -17.05 -10.24 15.68
C THR A 212 -15.59 -9.86 15.88
N ASN A 213 -14.71 -10.85 16.05
CA ASN A 213 -13.28 -10.65 15.97
C ASN A 213 -12.91 -10.31 14.52
N VAL A 214 -11.83 -9.56 14.35
CA VAL A 214 -11.38 -9.09 13.04
C VAL A 214 -10.16 -9.89 12.58
N GLY A 215 -10.02 -10.05 11.27
CA GLY A 215 -8.85 -10.59 10.62
C GLY A 215 -7.75 -9.54 10.43
N ASP A 216 -6.69 -9.91 9.74
CA ASP A 216 -5.47 -9.08 9.55
C ASP A 216 -5.73 -7.76 8.83
N GLU A 217 -6.78 -7.68 8.01
CA GLU A 217 -7.17 -6.47 7.26
C GLU A 217 -8.35 -5.70 7.88
N GLY A 218 -8.77 -6.08 9.10
CA GLY A 218 -9.78 -5.37 9.85
C GLY A 218 -11.24 -5.74 9.55
N GLY A 219 -11.51 -6.63 8.59
CA GLY A 219 -12.82 -7.24 8.36
C GLY A 219 -13.16 -8.26 9.44
N PHE A 220 -14.45 -8.48 9.72
CA PHE A 220 -14.87 -9.52 10.64
C PHE A 220 -14.51 -10.91 10.12
N ALA A 221 -14.17 -11.83 11.02
CA ALA A 221 -13.75 -13.19 10.71
C ALA A 221 -14.69 -14.24 11.36
N PRO A 222 -15.99 -14.28 11.02
CA PRO A 222 -16.90 -15.28 11.53
C PRO A 222 -16.62 -16.65 10.88
N ASP A 223 -16.83 -17.75 11.61
CA ASP A 223 -16.86 -19.09 11.01
C ASP A 223 -18.20 -19.30 10.30
N LEU A 224 -18.19 -19.27 8.98
CA LEU A 224 -19.37 -19.40 8.12
C LEU A 224 -19.26 -20.67 7.29
N PRO A 225 -20.42 -21.28 6.94
CA PRO A 225 -20.43 -22.55 6.20
C PRO A 225 -20.01 -22.41 4.72
N SER A 226 -20.07 -21.20 4.15
CA SER A 226 -19.76 -20.97 2.74
C SER A 226 -19.47 -19.48 2.43
N ASN A 227 -18.82 -19.25 1.29
CA ASN A 227 -18.64 -17.91 0.71
C ASN A 227 -19.99 -17.23 0.40
N GLU A 228 -21.00 -18.00 -0.02
CA GLU A 228 -22.35 -17.49 -0.30
C GLU A 228 -23.01 -16.91 0.97
N GLU A 229 -22.87 -17.58 2.12
CA GLU A 229 -23.40 -17.07 3.39
C GLU A 229 -22.71 -15.75 3.80
N ALA A 230 -21.41 -15.64 3.55
CA ALA A 230 -20.68 -14.36 3.78
C ALA A 230 -21.28 -13.21 2.94
N LEU A 231 -21.53 -13.44 1.65
CA LEU A 231 -22.16 -12.46 0.77
C LEU A 231 -23.57 -12.07 1.26
N LYS A 232 -24.40 -13.06 1.65
CA LYS A 232 -25.74 -12.81 2.20
C LYS A 232 -25.69 -11.93 3.45
N LEU A 233 -24.73 -12.16 4.34
CA LEU A 233 -24.58 -11.34 5.55
C LEU A 233 -24.17 -9.91 5.24
N VAL A 234 -23.28 -9.72 4.28
CA VAL A 234 -22.89 -8.37 3.83
C VAL A 234 -24.06 -7.65 3.19
N MET A 235 -24.82 -8.32 2.31
CA MET A 235 -26.04 -7.73 1.72
C MET A 235 -27.09 -7.37 2.80
N GLN A 236 -27.32 -8.25 3.75
CA GLN A 236 -28.22 -7.98 4.90
C GLN A 236 -27.75 -6.78 5.72
N ALA A 237 -26.44 -6.60 5.88
CA ALA A 237 -25.89 -5.44 6.59
C ALA A 237 -26.07 -4.14 5.81
N ILE A 238 -25.94 -4.17 4.48
CA ILE A 238 -26.20 -3.01 3.60
C ILE A 238 -27.67 -2.57 3.73
N GLU A 239 -28.61 -3.52 3.64
CA GLU A 239 -30.03 -3.26 3.80
C GLU A 239 -30.38 -2.73 5.20
N ALA A 240 -29.79 -3.33 6.25
CA ALA A 240 -29.98 -2.91 7.63
C ALA A 240 -29.42 -1.50 7.91
N ALA A 241 -28.43 -1.06 7.14
CA ALA A 241 -27.92 0.31 7.18
C ALA A 241 -28.80 1.31 6.40
N GLY A 242 -29.84 0.82 5.73
CA GLY A 242 -30.77 1.65 4.96
C GLY A 242 -30.34 1.95 3.53
N TYR A 243 -29.35 1.20 3.01
CA TYR A 243 -28.84 1.34 1.65
C TYR A 243 -29.33 0.20 0.73
N LYS A 244 -29.33 0.45 -0.56
CA LYS A 244 -29.73 -0.53 -1.58
C LYS A 244 -28.50 -1.24 -2.13
N PRO A 245 -28.38 -2.58 -1.95
CA PRO A 245 -27.33 -3.37 -2.59
C PRO A 245 -27.41 -3.24 -4.13
N GLY A 246 -26.25 -3.03 -4.76
CA GLY A 246 -26.16 -2.89 -6.21
C GLY A 246 -26.44 -1.49 -6.77
N GLU A 247 -27.10 -0.60 -6.00
CA GLU A 247 -27.37 0.79 -6.37
C GLU A 247 -26.50 1.76 -5.56
N ASP A 248 -26.67 1.78 -4.23
CA ASP A 248 -25.96 2.67 -3.34
C ASP A 248 -24.58 2.09 -2.99
N ILE A 249 -24.55 0.79 -2.75
CA ILE A 249 -23.34 0.04 -2.36
C ILE A 249 -23.24 -1.25 -3.18
N VAL A 250 -22.10 -1.44 -3.84
CA VAL A 250 -21.78 -2.68 -4.55
C VAL A 250 -20.78 -3.52 -3.79
N LEU A 251 -20.69 -4.81 -4.12
CA LEU A 251 -19.76 -5.75 -3.53
C LEU A 251 -18.54 -5.95 -4.42
N ALA A 252 -17.38 -6.21 -3.82
CA ALA A 252 -16.20 -6.71 -4.49
C ALA A 252 -15.56 -7.83 -3.68
N LEU A 253 -14.81 -8.70 -4.37
CA LEU A 253 -14.13 -9.83 -3.78
C LEU A 253 -12.65 -9.79 -4.10
N ASP A 254 -11.82 -10.12 -3.13
CA ASP A 254 -10.45 -10.55 -3.35
C ASP A 254 -10.39 -12.06 -3.13
N CYS A 255 -10.23 -12.78 -4.23
CA CYS A 255 -10.30 -14.24 -4.19
C CYS A 255 -8.99 -14.89 -3.76
N ALA A 256 -7.84 -14.22 -3.93
CA ALA A 256 -6.51 -14.74 -3.62
C ALA A 256 -6.31 -16.19 -4.17
N SER A 257 -6.49 -16.37 -5.48
CA SER A 257 -6.68 -17.68 -6.12
C SER A 257 -5.53 -18.68 -5.89
N THR A 258 -4.32 -18.21 -5.55
CA THR A 258 -3.18 -19.09 -5.19
C THR A 258 -3.47 -19.94 -3.94
N GLU A 259 -4.43 -19.53 -3.09
CA GLU A 259 -4.74 -20.24 -1.84
C GLU A 259 -5.63 -21.48 -2.07
N PHE A 260 -6.28 -21.60 -3.23
CA PHE A 260 -7.17 -22.73 -3.53
C PHE A 260 -6.94 -23.38 -4.91
N TYR A 261 -5.72 -23.18 -5.46
CA TYR A 261 -5.22 -23.89 -6.62
C TYR A 261 -3.89 -24.59 -6.31
#